data_2a0ef7426bfee3e30dc8edb2683cc30c
#
_entry.id   2a0ef7426bfee3e30dc8edb2683cc30c
#
_cell.length_a   1.000
_cell.length_b   1.000
_cell.length_c   1.000
_cell.angle_alpha   90.00
_cell.angle_beta   90.00
_cell.angle_gamma   90.00
#
_symmetry.space_group_name_H-M   'P 1'
#
loop_
_entity.id
_entity.type
_entity.pdbx_description
1 polymer ?
#
loop_
_entity_poly.entity_id
_entity_poly.type
_entity_poly.pdbx_seq_one_letter_code
_entity_poly.pdbx_strand_id
1 'polypeptide(L)'
;MHRLPDIRTYRGKVYRYLMYRYMQYRERDAVLKIFNEGSSRSGKTYDAFDFLYDICTLALSPLNIFVYRNTLQACKEITLADFRKKLTLRGVYDPDAMRSENQHPEYYINNSVIHFRGLDRMDSREGYDCDIIYINEMLDDISKQQYKNITMRCTTMVIGDWNPKYTEHWAFELEGQPHTYFTHTTYKDNPFCPPGVIREIESYEPTPANIAAGTADEWRWKVYGLGIRAAKEGLVYPNIDWIDEFPSDLERVVFGLDFGFTNDPTALVRLGLRGLDLYMKEEFYAPCSDPALLYDAIEGTVGRMPIFADSADKYAKNPESMVDGLLLRGLSVVKAKKYAGSVTDGIHMVKSFRLHIVRSRNFQTEANSYVWDSVNGITINQPIDKFNHLWDAARYAVMEYLYWVCNRRK
;
A
#
# COMPACT_ATOMS: atom_id res chain seq x y z
N MET A 1 -17.54 20.40 -30.98
CA MET A 1 -17.63 19.25 -30.06
C MET A 1 -16.96 18.07 -30.72
N HIS A 2 -15.80 17.63 -30.23
CA HIS A 2 -15.23 16.35 -30.68
C HIS A 2 -16.15 15.21 -30.24
N ARG A 3 -16.61 14.42 -31.21
CA ARG A 3 -17.44 13.22 -30.91
C ARG A 3 -16.56 12.22 -30.14
N LEU A 4 -17.02 11.75 -28.97
CA LEU A 4 -16.33 10.71 -28.25
C LEU A 4 -16.20 9.46 -29.12
N PRO A 5 -15.06 8.73 -29.06
CA PRO A 5 -14.91 7.45 -29.76
C PRO A 5 -15.91 6.42 -29.24
N ASP A 6 -16.24 5.41 -30.06
CA ASP A 6 -17.06 4.30 -29.59
C ASP A 6 -16.28 3.47 -28.55
N ILE A 7 -16.79 3.40 -27.34
CA ILE A 7 -16.16 2.69 -26.22
C ILE A 7 -15.95 1.19 -26.49
N ARG A 8 -16.77 0.60 -27.35
CA ARG A 8 -16.69 -0.82 -27.72
C ARG A 8 -15.46 -1.15 -28.55
N THR A 9 -15.01 -0.21 -29.36
CA THR A 9 -13.88 -0.39 -30.29
C THR A 9 -12.65 0.43 -29.89
N TYR A 10 -12.79 1.35 -28.95
CA TYR A 10 -11.68 2.19 -28.52
C TYR A 10 -10.61 1.35 -27.81
N ARG A 11 -9.36 1.60 -28.16
CA ARG A 11 -8.16 1.03 -27.56
C ARG A 11 -7.25 2.17 -27.14
N GLY A 12 -7.03 2.30 -25.84
CA GLY A 12 -6.27 3.39 -25.27
C GLY A 12 -4.77 3.28 -25.51
N LYS A 13 -4.03 4.21 -24.93
CA LYS A 13 -2.57 4.33 -25.13
C LYS A 13 -1.82 3.13 -24.55
N VAL A 14 -2.20 2.68 -23.36
CA VAL A 14 -1.56 1.52 -22.71
C VAL A 14 -1.83 0.25 -23.50
N TYR A 15 -3.09 -0.01 -23.91
CA TYR A 15 -3.42 -1.16 -24.75
C TYR A 15 -2.53 -1.23 -26.00
N ARG A 16 -2.47 -0.12 -26.75
CA ARG A 16 -1.69 -0.08 -28.00
C ARG A 16 -0.21 -0.35 -27.76
N TYR A 17 0.33 0.16 -26.65
CA TYR A 17 1.72 -0.09 -26.29
C TYR A 17 1.96 -1.54 -25.88
N LEU A 18 1.09 -2.14 -25.04
CA LEU A 18 1.17 -3.55 -24.65
C LEU A 18 1.11 -4.46 -25.87
N MET A 19 0.14 -4.24 -26.77
CA MET A 19 -0.01 -5.04 -28.01
C MET A 19 1.20 -4.89 -28.93
N TYR A 20 1.67 -3.67 -29.15
CA TYR A 20 2.86 -3.41 -29.96
C TYR A 20 4.08 -4.15 -29.41
N ARG A 21 4.35 -4.03 -28.13
CA ARG A 21 5.50 -4.69 -27.50
C ARG A 21 5.37 -6.21 -27.53
N TYR A 22 4.22 -6.73 -27.25
CA TYR A 22 3.95 -8.16 -27.30
C TYR A 22 4.17 -8.74 -28.71
N MET A 23 3.67 -8.08 -29.73
CA MET A 23 3.83 -8.51 -31.12
C MET A 23 5.26 -8.38 -31.67
N GLN A 24 6.02 -7.41 -31.16
CA GLN A 24 7.42 -7.20 -31.55
C GLN A 24 8.39 -8.08 -30.78
N TYR A 25 7.98 -8.56 -29.59
CA TYR A 25 8.86 -9.32 -28.72
C TYR A 25 9.03 -10.75 -29.23
N ARG A 26 10.24 -11.07 -29.66
CA ARG A 26 10.59 -12.37 -30.25
C ARG A 26 11.64 -13.17 -29.47
N GLU A 27 12.19 -12.55 -28.42
CA GLU A 27 13.15 -13.22 -27.56
C GLU A 27 12.42 -14.18 -26.62
N ARG A 28 12.51 -15.47 -26.91
CA ARG A 28 11.80 -16.52 -26.16
C ARG A 28 12.47 -16.88 -24.83
N ASP A 29 13.71 -16.43 -24.64
CA ASP A 29 14.52 -16.80 -23.46
C ASP A 29 14.45 -15.77 -22.32
N ALA A 30 13.66 -14.71 -22.47
CA ALA A 30 13.49 -13.70 -21.46
C ALA A 30 12.02 -13.26 -21.32
N VAL A 31 11.62 -12.84 -20.13
CA VAL A 31 10.26 -12.37 -19.84
C VAL A 31 10.16 -10.86 -20.12
N LEU A 32 9.20 -10.48 -20.97
CA LEU A 32 8.88 -9.09 -21.25
C LEU A 32 8.21 -8.46 -20.02
N LYS A 33 8.70 -7.32 -19.53
CA LYS A 33 8.14 -6.61 -18.38
C LYS A 33 7.68 -5.22 -18.80
N ILE A 34 6.42 -4.90 -18.57
CA ILE A 34 5.84 -3.59 -18.89
C ILE A 34 5.10 -3.02 -17.70
N PHE A 35 5.53 -1.84 -17.26
CA PHE A 35 4.96 -1.14 -16.12
C PHE A 35 4.30 0.17 -16.56
N ASN A 36 3.02 0.32 -16.19
CA ASN A 36 2.19 1.44 -16.60
C ASN A 36 2.02 2.40 -15.41
N GLU A 37 2.91 3.36 -15.31
CA GLU A 37 2.84 4.44 -14.33
C GLU A 37 1.94 5.55 -14.87
N GLY A 38 1.09 6.13 -14.03
CA GLY A 38 0.29 7.25 -14.50
C GLY A 38 -0.74 7.77 -13.52
N SER A 39 -1.40 8.85 -13.92
CA SER A 39 -2.38 9.53 -13.11
C SER A 39 -3.63 8.69 -12.84
N SER A 40 -4.46 9.13 -11.90
CA SER A 40 -5.79 8.58 -11.71
C SER A 40 -6.62 8.75 -12.99
N ARG A 41 -7.51 7.77 -13.27
CA ARG A 41 -8.42 7.79 -14.41
C ARG A 41 -7.75 7.88 -15.79
N SER A 42 -6.48 7.57 -15.91
CA SER A 42 -5.77 7.55 -17.19
C SER A 42 -6.16 6.38 -18.11
N GLY A 43 -6.92 5.41 -17.61
CA GLY A 43 -7.38 4.24 -18.37
C GLY A 43 -6.46 3.03 -18.31
N LYS A 44 -5.36 3.07 -17.57
CA LYS A 44 -4.34 1.99 -17.47
C LYS A 44 -4.93 0.61 -17.28
N THR A 45 -5.75 0.44 -16.23
CA THR A 45 -6.35 -0.84 -15.85
C THR A 45 -7.32 -1.36 -16.91
N TYR A 46 -8.15 -0.47 -17.48
CA TYR A 46 -9.10 -0.84 -18.53
C TYR A 46 -8.40 -1.24 -19.83
N ASP A 47 -7.32 -0.56 -20.17
CA ASP A 47 -6.49 -0.88 -21.32
C ASP A 47 -5.75 -2.23 -21.13
N ALA A 48 -5.30 -2.53 -19.92
CA ALA A 48 -4.71 -3.82 -19.60
C ALA A 48 -5.76 -4.94 -19.75
N PHE A 49 -6.99 -4.76 -19.30
CA PHE A 49 -8.06 -5.75 -19.48
C PHE A 49 -8.43 -5.94 -20.93
N ASP A 50 -8.49 -4.88 -21.73
CA ASP A 50 -8.69 -5.00 -23.17
C ASP A 50 -7.58 -5.83 -23.82
N PHE A 51 -6.33 -5.60 -23.43
CA PHE A 51 -5.18 -6.36 -23.91
C PHE A 51 -5.31 -7.84 -23.54
N LEU A 52 -5.57 -8.16 -22.26
CA LEU A 52 -5.70 -9.54 -21.80
C LEU A 52 -6.81 -10.28 -22.50
N TYR A 53 -7.97 -9.63 -22.70
CA TYR A 53 -9.10 -10.22 -23.44
C TYR A 53 -8.73 -10.49 -24.91
N ASP A 54 -8.20 -9.48 -25.60
CA ASP A 54 -7.91 -9.60 -27.04
C ASP A 54 -6.81 -10.63 -27.29
N ILE A 55 -5.78 -10.72 -26.43
CA ILE A 55 -4.72 -11.70 -26.62
C ILE A 55 -5.22 -13.14 -26.40
N CYS A 56 -6.11 -13.38 -25.43
CA CYS A 56 -6.77 -14.68 -25.26
C CYS A 56 -7.64 -15.05 -26.47
N THR A 57 -8.26 -14.06 -27.11
CA THR A 57 -9.11 -14.27 -28.30
C THR A 57 -8.26 -14.58 -29.54
N LEU A 58 -7.08 -13.97 -29.65
CA LEU A 58 -6.18 -14.08 -30.80
C LEU A 58 -5.17 -15.23 -30.66
N ALA A 59 -5.00 -15.80 -29.49
CA ALA A 59 -3.99 -16.80 -29.20
C ALA A 59 -4.25 -18.10 -29.98
N LEU A 60 -3.20 -18.63 -30.62
CA LEU A 60 -3.22 -19.92 -31.31
C LEU A 60 -3.15 -21.11 -30.35
N SER A 61 -2.59 -20.89 -29.14
CA SER A 61 -2.48 -21.87 -28.05
C SER A 61 -3.13 -21.29 -26.81
N PRO A 62 -3.72 -22.12 -25.93
CA PRO A 62 -4.30 -21.65 -24.67
C PRO A 62 -3.29 -20.86 -23.85
N LEU A 63 -3.72 -19.75 -23.28
CA LEU A 63 -2.95 -18.91 -22.36
C LEU A 63 -3.43 -19.10 -20.92
N ASN A 64 -2.49 -19.21 -20.01
CA ASN A 64 -2.71 -19.24 -18.57
C ASN A 64 -2.26 -17.89 -17.99
N ILE A 65 -3.21 -17.05 -17.57
CA ILE A 65 -2.98 -15.66 -17.17
C ILE A 65 -3.37 -15.46 -15.71
N PHE A 66 -2.51 -14.83 -14.92
CA PHE A 66 -2.80 -14.46 -13.54
C PHE A 66 -2.92 -12.96 -13.38
N VAL A 67 -4.01 -12.52 -12.77
CA VAL A 67 -4.25 -11.14 -12.35
C VAL A 67 -4.14 -11.09 -10.83
N TYR A 68 -3.16 -10.35 -10.35
CA TYR A 68 -2.88 -10.21 -8.93
C TYR A 68 -3.24 -8.84 -8.38
N ARG A 69 -3.65 -8.82 -7.12
CA ARG A 69 -3.73 -7.64 -6.26
C ARG A 69 -3.21 -7.99 -4.86
N ASN A 70 -2.96 -6.99 -4.03
CA ASN A 70 -2.46 -7.17 -2.67
C ASN A 70 -3.30 -8.16 -1.84
N THR A 71 -4.64 -8.09 -1.88
CA THR A 71 -5.53 -9.02 -1.18
C THR A 71 -6.53 -9.66 -2.12
N LEU A 72 -7.00 -10.86 -1.78
CA LEU A 72 -8.05 -11.54 -2.55
C LEU A 72 -9.37 -10.76 -2.50
N GLN A 73 -9.69 -10.13 -1.38
CA GLN A 73 -10.89 -9.30 -1.25
C GLN A 73 -10.80 -8.10 -2.19
N ALA A 74 -9.71 -7.33 -2.18
CA ALA A 74 -9.52 -6.20 -3.08
C ALA A 74 -9.49 -6.64 -4.55
N CYS A 75 -8.93 -7.83 -4.86
CA CYS A 75 -8.94 -8.39 -6.19
C CYS A 75 -10.38 -8.64 -6.68
N LYS A 76 -11.25 -9.18 -5.84
CA LYS A 76 -12.66 -9.44 -6.18
C LYS A 76 -13.49 -8.17 -6.28
N GLU A 77 -13.43 -7.32 -5.26
CA GLU A 77 -14.31 -6.15 -5.14
C GLU A 77 -13.94 -5.03 -6.12
N ILE A 78 -12.68 -4.92 -6.51
CA ILE A 78 -12.19 -3.83 -7.35
C ILE A 78 -11.75 -4.38 -8.71
N THR A 79 -10.71 -5.21 -8.76
CA THR A 79 -10.06 -5.62 -10.01
C THR A 79 -10.99 -6.45 -10.89
N LEU A 80 -11.65 -7.46 -10.32
CA LEU A 80 -12.62 -8.30 -11.03
C LEU A 80 -13.89 -7.51 -11.40
N ALA A 81 -14.37 -6.63 -10.53
CA ALA A 81 -15.51 -5.77 -10.84
C ALA A 81 -15.21 -4.82 -12.00
N ASP A 82 -14.02 -4.22 -12.03
CA ASP A 82 -13.57 -3.37 -13.15
C ASP A 82 -13.39 -4.19 -14.45
N PHE A 83 -12.87 -5.41 -14.37
CA PHE A 83 -12.77 -6.33 -15.51
C PHE A 83 -14.14 -6.61 -16.12
N ARG A 84 -15.11 -7.03 -15.29
CA ARG A 84 -16.50 -7.26 -15.72
C ARG A 84 -17.11 -6.03 -16.37
N LYS A 85 -17.00 -4.91 -15.69
CA LYS A 85 -17.51 -3.63 -16.18
C LYS A 85 -16.91 -3.27 -17.53
N LYS A 86 -15.59 -3.45 -17.70
CA LYS A 86 -14.91 -3.16 -18.97
C LYS A 86 -15.40 -4.06 -20.09
N LEU A 87 -15.49 -5.37 -19.87
CA LEU A 87 -15.98 -6.29 -20.91
C LEU A 87 -17.46 -6.08 -21.24
N THR A 88 -18.29 -5.72 -20.24
CA THR A 88 -19.69 -5.34 -20.46
C THR A 88 -19.79 -4.09 -21.32
N LEU A 89 -18.99 -3.06 -21.07
CA LEU A 89 -18.94 -1.85 -21.90
C LEU A 89 -18.51 -2.13 -23.34
N ARG A 90 -17.69 -3.17 -23.55
CA ARG A 90 -17.33 -3.66 -24.89
C ARG A 90 -18.43 -4.49 -25.55
N GLY A 91 -19.40 -5.01 -24.79
CA GLY A 91 -20.41 -5.96 -25.26
C GLY A 91 -19.87 -7.38 -25.48
N VAL A 92 -18.80 -7.77 -24.77
CA VAL A 92 -18.15 -9.09 -24.89
C VAL A 92 -18.10 -9.88 -23.57
N TYR A 93 -18.72 -9.38 -22.51
CA TYR A 93 -18.78 -10.09 -21.23
C TYR A 93 -19.78 -11.26 -21.34
N ASP A 94 -19.30 -12.45 -20.99
CA ASP A 94 -20.11 -13.67 -20.90
C ASP A 94 -20.14 -14.13 -19.41
N PRO A 95 -21.30 -14.06 -18.74
CA PRO A 95 -21.42 -14.53 -17.35
C PRO A 95 -21.12 -16.02 -17.19
N ASP A 96 -21.42 -16.84 -18.18
CA ASP A 96 -21.24 -18.30 -18.15
C ASP A 96 -19.76 -18.70 -18.27
N ALA A 97 -18.91 -17.77 -18.69
CA ALA A 97 -17.44 -17.93 -18.71
C ALA A 97 -16.79 -17.76 -17.33
N MET A 98 -17.52 -17.24 -16.32
CA MET A 98 -17.02 -17.02 -14.97
C MET A 98 -17.20 -18.28 -14.13
N ARG A 99 -16.12 -18.74 -13.47
CA ARG A 99 -16.12 -19.90 -12.56
C ARG A 99 -15.49 -19.57 -11.23
N SER A 100 -15.79 -20.41 -10.21
CA SER A 100 -15.15 -20.34 -8.87
C SER A 100 -15.19 -18.95 -8.22
N GLU A 101 -16.20 -18.13 -8.50
CA GLU A 101 -16.28 -16.71 -8.13
C GLU A 101 -16.10 -16.47 -6.63
N ASN A 102 -16.62 -17.36 -5.79
CA ASN A 102 -16.61 -17.19 -4.34
C ASN A 102 -15.26 -17.51 -3.69
N GLN A 103 -14.43 -18.34 -4.32
CA GLN A 103 -13.12 -18.75 -3.77
C GLN A 103 -11.96 -18.17 -4.58
N HIS A 104 -11.79 -18.65 -5.80
CA HIS A 104 -10.69 -18.29 -6.69
C HIS A 104 -11.24 -17.97 -8.09
N PRO A 105 -11.72 -16.73 -8.33
CA PRO A 105 -12.39 -16.39 -9.58
C PRO A 105 -11.50 -16.69 -10.80
N GLU A 106 -12.16 -17.26 -11.83
CA GLU A 106 -11.55 -17.61 -13.11
C GLU A 106 -12.48 -17.22 -14.23
N TYR A 107 -11.94 -16.62 -15.28
CA TYR A 107 -12.70 -16.24 -16.46
C TYR A 107 -12.11 -16.91 -17.71
N TYR A 108 -12.93 -17.64 -18.43
CA TYR A 108 -12.53 -18.42 -19.59
C TYR A 108 -12.81 -17.65 -20.89
N ILE A 109 -11.83 -17.63 -21.79
CA ILE A 109 -11.92 -17.03 -23.12
C ILE A 109 -11.37 -18.03 -24.12
N ASN A 110 -12.21 -18.60 -24.98
CA ASN A 110 -11.88 -19.75 -25.80
C ASN A 110 -11.29 -20.88 -24.91
N ASN A 111 -10.04 -21.28 -25.15
CA ASN A 111 -9.34 -22.27 -24.33
C ASN A 111 -8.37 -21.64 -23.32
N SER A 112 -8.30 -20.31 -23.25
CA SER A 112 -7.45 -19.56 -22.29
C SER A 112 -8.19 -19.29 -21.00
N VAL A 113 -7.45 -19.07 -19.91
CA VAL A 113 -8.01 -18.76 -18.59
C VAL A 113 -7.31 -17.57 -17.95
N ILE A 114 -8.10 -16.69 -17.35
CA ILE A 114 -7.64 -15.57 -16.53
C ILE A 114 -8.01 -15.85 -15.08
N HIS A 115 -7.02 -16.02 -14.23
CA HIS A 115 -7.15 -16.27 -12.79
C HIS A 115 -7.03 -14.97 -12.01
N PHE A 116 -7.95 -14.71 -11.07
CA PHE A 116 -7.90 -13.57 -10.17
C PHE A 116 -7.45 -14.03 -8.78
N ARG A 117 -6.35 -13.49 -8.27
CA ARG A 117 -5.71 -13.94 -7.01
C ARG A 117 -5.30 -12.75 -6.14
N GLY A 118 -5.31 -12.98 -4.82
CA GLY A 118 -4.70 -12.08 -3.85
C GLY A 118 -3.33 -12.59 -3.41
N LEU A 119 -2.47 -11.67 -2.98
CA LEU A 119 -1.14 -12.00 -2.45
C LEU A 119 -1.12 -12.18 -0.93
N ASP A 120 -2.19 -11.81 -0.24
CA ASP A 120 -2.36 -11.90 1.22
C ASP A 120 -2.35 -13.33 1.78
N ARG A 121 -2.71 -14.33 0.96
CA ARG A 121 -2.78 -15.75 1.32
C ARG A 121 -1.73 -16.61 0.62
N MET A 122 -0.80 -15.98 -0.06
CA MET A 122 0.33 -16.72 -0.59
C MET A 122 1.30 -17.01 0.55
N ASP A 123 1.18 -18.21 1.13
CA ASP A 123 2.31 -18.83 1.81
C ASP A 123 3.56 -18.68 0.92
N SER A 124 4.75 -18.77 1.51
CA SER A 124 6.06 -18.70 0.85
C SER A 124 6.25 -19.67 -0.34
N ARG A 125 5.16 -20.15 -0.93
CA ARG A 125 5.14 -21.05 -2.07
C ARG A 125 5.42 -20.27 -3.35
N GLU A 126 6.20 -20.90 -4.19
CA GLU A 126 6.51 -20.47 -5.54
C GLU A 126 5.24 -20.18 -6.35
N GLY A 127 5.28 -19.19 -7.24
CA GLY A 127 4.16 -18.84 -8.11
C GLY A 127 3.69 -19.99 -8.99
N TYR A 128 2.52 -19.84 -9.59
CA TYR A 128 1.98 -20.79 -10.56
C TYR A 128 2.69 -20.65 -11.91
N ASP A 129 2.85 -21.77 -12.65
CA ASP A 129 3.30 -21.72 -14.03
C ASP A 129 2.27 -20.96 -14.88
N CYS A 130 2.70 -19.93 -15.59
CA CYS A 130 1.81 -19.07 -16.35
C CYS A 130 2.52 -18.40 -17.52
N ASP A 131 1.72 -17.94 -18.48
CA ASP A 131 2.22 -17.21 -19.65
C ASP A 131 2.33 -15.71 -19.34
N ILE A 132 1.29 -15.15 -18.72
CA ILE A 132 1.21 -13.71 -18.45
C ILE A 132 0.77 -13.46 -17.00
N ILE A 133 1.42 -12.47 -16.40
CA ILE A 133 1.03 -11.92 -15.10
C ILE A 133 0.63 -10.45 -15.28
N TYR A 134 -0.49 -10.08 -14.69
CA TYR A 134 -0.86 -8.69 -14.49
C TYR A 134 -1.00 -8.38 -13.00
N ILE A 135 -0.25 -7.39 -12.52
CA ILE A 135 -0.26 -6.93 -11.13
C ILE A 135 -0.92 -5.55 -11.08
N ASN A 136 -2.14 -5.51 -10.59
CA ASN A 136 -2.91 -4.28 -10.49
C ASN A 136 -2.58 -3.53 -9.20
N GLU A 137 -2.28 -2.23 -9.30
CA GLU A 137 -1.83 -1.34 -8.21
C GLU A 137 -0.62 -1.92 -7.47
N MET A 138 0.46 -2.18 -8.20
CA MET A 138 1.65 -2.89 -7.75
C MET A 138 2.39 -2.20 -6.59
N LEU A 139 2.18 -0.88 -6.38
CA LEU A 139 2.75 -0.17 -5.24
C LEU A 139 1.92 -0.32 -3.95
N ASP A 140 0.72 -0.92 -4.01
CA ASP A 140 -0.14 -1.11 -2.86
C ASP A 140 0.22 -2.42 -2.13
N ASP A 141 1.16 -2.35 -1.19
CA ASP A 141 1.50 -3.44 -0.25
C ASP A 141 1.98 -4.76 -0.88
N ILE A 142 2.59 -4.68 -2.05
CA ILE A 142 3.23 -5.83 -2.68
C ILE A 142 4.74 -5.73 -2.43
N SER A 143 5.29 -6.68 -1.69
CA SER A 143 6.72 -6.72 -1.41
C SER A 143 7.54 -7.17 -2.63
N LYS A 144 8.82 -6.78 -2.66
CA LYS A 144 9.77 -7.25 -3.67
C LYS A 144 9.88 -8.78 -3.71
N GLN A 145 9.74 -9.42 -2.53
CA GLN A 145 9.79 -10.89 -2.42
C GLN A 145 8.53 -11.53 -3.03
N GLN A 146 7.33 -11.01 -2.75
CA GLN A 146 6.10 -11.50 -3.39
C GLN A 146 6.17 -11.35 -4.91
N TYR A 147 6.64 -10.18 -5.40
CA TYR A 147 6.86 -9.98 -6.83
C TYR A 147 7.79 -11.04 -7.43
N LYS A 148 8.96 -11.29 -6.81
CA LYS A 148 9.89 -12.33 -7.26
C LYS A 148 9.24 -13.72 -7.28
N ASN A 149 8.52 -14.07 -6.21
CA ASN A 149 7.88 -15.38 -6.09
C ASN A 149 6.84 -15.63 -7.19
N ILE A 150 5.98 -14.66 -7.48
CA ILE A 150 4.94 -14.83 -8.52
C ILE A 150 5.53 -14.79 -9.93
N THR A 151 6.57 -14.00 -10.17
CA THR A 151 7.13 -13.82 -11.52
C THR A 151 8.14 -14.90 -11.91
N MET A 152 8.63 -15.70 -10.98
CA MET A 152 9.66 -16.71 -11.21
C MET A 152 9.25 -17.77 -12.24
N ARG A 153 7.95 -18.06 -12.35
CA ARG A 153 7.41 -19.07 -13.28
C ARG A 153 6.58 -18.47 -14.42
N CYS A 154 6.69 -17.16 -14.63
CA CYS A 154 6.09 -16.50 -15.77
C CYS A 154 6.97 -16.68 -16.99
N THR A 155 6.38 -17.15 -18.11
CA THR A 155 7.16 -17.51 -19.30
C THR A 155 7.22 -16.43 -20.37
N THR A 156 6.22 -15.52 -20.43
CA THR A 156 6.10 -14.58 -21.55
C THR A 156 6.13 -13.12 -21.12
N MET A 157 5.22 -12.71 -20.22
CA MET A 157 5.03 -11.27 -19.94
C MET A 157 4.57 -10.97 -18.54
N VAL A 158 5.17 -9.96 -17.90
CA VAL A 158 4.72 -9.36 -16.65
C VAL A 158 4.26 -7.93 -16.92
N ILE A 159 3.03 -7.61 -16.53
CA ILE A 159 2.43 -6.29 -16.61
C ILE A 159 2.20 -5.80 -15.19
N GLY A 160 2.52 -4.55 -14.90
CA GLY A 160 2.13 -3.87 -13.65
C GLY A 160 1.54 -2.51 -13.93
N ASP A 161 0.64 -2.05 -13.06
CA ASP A 161 0.20 -0.66 -13.11
C ASP A 161 0.15 -0.04 -11.71
N TRP A 162 0.24 1.30 -11.65
CA TRP A 162 0.12 2.06 -10.41
C TRP A 162 -0.06 3.56 -10.63
N ASN A 163 -0.49 4.22 -9.55
CA ASN A 163 -0.33 5.66 -9.40
C ASN A 163 0.97 5.95 -8.63
N PRO A 164 1.81 6.90 -9.05
CA PRO A 164 3.16 7.12 -8.51
C PRO A 164 3.14 7.88 -7.17
N LYS A 165 2.63 7.23 -6.12
CA LYS A 165 2.39 7.80 -4.79
C LYS A 165 3.67 8.03 -3.96
N TYR A 166 4.82 7.53 -4.43
CA TYR A 166 6.10 7.53 -3.73
C TYR A 166 7.20 8.13 -4.60
N THR A 167 8.26 8.63 -3.99
CA THR A 167 9.51 9.00 -4.68
C THR A 167 10.48 7.84 -4.72
N GLU A 168 10.40 6.92 -3.74
CA GLU A 168 11.24 5.74 -3.62
C GLU A 168 10.39 4.49 -3.41
N HIS A 169 10.60 3.47 -4.19
CA HIS A 169 9.96 2.17 -4.07
C HIS A 169 10.75 1.12 -4.83
N TRP A 170 10.78 -0.14 -4.34
CA TRP A 170 11.52 -1.23 -4.98
C TRP A 170 11.13 -1.47 -6.45
N ALA A 171 9.87 -1.20 -6.83
CA ALA A 171 9.39 -1.34 -8.20
C ALA A 171 10.09 -0.37 -9.17
N PHE A 172 10.56 0.77 -8.68
CA PHE A 172 11.28 1.75 -9.50
C PHE A 172 12.70 1.28 -9.85
N GLU A 173 13.28 0.36 -9.05
CA GLU A 173 14.56 -0.29 -9.36
C GLU A 173 14.48 -1.19 -10.61
N LEU A 174 13.27 -1.50 -11.09
CA LEU A 174 13.07 -2.26 -12.32
C LEU A 174 13.28 -1.40 -13.58
N GLU A 175 13.23 -0.07 -13.44
CA GLU A 175 13.47 0.86 -14.55
C GLU A 175 14.91 0.72 -15.06
N GLY A 176 15.08 0.63 -16.37
CA GLY A 176 16.38 0.43 -17.01
C GLY A 176 16.91 -1.03 -17.01
N GLN A 177 16.20 -1.98 -16.39
CA GLN A 177 16.56 -3.39 -16.47
C GLN A 177 16.30 -3.96 -17.89
N PRO A 178 17.02 -5.00 -18.31
CA PRO A 178 16.79 -5.65 -19.59
C PRO A 178 15.34 -6.10 -19.76
N HIS A 179 14.80 -5.97 -20.96
CA HIS A 179 13.43 -6.37 -21.34
C HIS A 179 12.33 -5.71 -20.50
N THR A 180 12.63 -4.57 -19.86
CA THR A 180 11.73 -3.84 -18.98
C THR A 180 11.42 -2.46 -19.56
N TYR A 181 10.14 -2.13 -19.63
CA TYR A 181 9.65 -0.91 -20.24
C TYR A 181 8.64 -0.22 -19.31
N PHE A 182 8.72 1.09 -19.26
CA PHE A 182 7.78 1.93 -18.50
C PHE A 182 6.95 2.76 -19.47
N THR A 183 5.66 2.90 -19.17
CA THR A 183 4.78 3.84 -19.87
C THR A 183 4.28 4.88 -18.88
N HIS A 184 3.98 6.06 -19.40
CA HIS A 184 3.40 7.12 -18.62
C HIS A 184 2.10 7.61 -19.26
N THR A 185 1.02 7.70 -18.44
CA THR A 185 -0.29 8.17 -18.88
C THR A 185 -0.94 9.10 -17.87
N THR A 186 -1.80 10.01 -18.36
CA THR A 186 -2.57 10.91 -17.53
C THR A 186 -4.06 10.78 -17.83
N TYR A 187 -4.92 11.39 -17.02
CA TYR A 187 -6.37 11.43 -17.27
C TYR A 187 -6.71 12.02 -18.65
N LYS A 188 -5.82 12.83 -19.23
CA LYS A 188 -5.97 13.43 -20.58
C LYS A 188 -5.85 12.39 -21.70
N ASP A 189 -5.19 11.25 -21.44
CA ASP A 189 -5.09 10.13 -22.38
C ASP A 189 -6.39 9.29 -22.43
N ASN A 190 -7.33 9.52 -21.49
CA ASN A 190 -8.62 8.82 -21.41
C ASN A 190 -9.79 9.69 -21.85
N PRO A 191 -10.30 9.55 -23.09
CA PRO A 191 -11.42 10.34 -23.59
C PRO A 191 -12.75 10.09 -22.86
N PHE A 192 -12.83 9.03 -22.05
CA PHE A 192 -14.04 8.68 -21.27
C PHE A 192 -13.95 9.11 -19.81
N CYS A 193 -12.91 9.89 -19.43
CA CYS A 193 -12.85 10.42 -18.07
C CYS A 193 -14.05 11.36 -17.84
N PRO A 194 -14.86 11.13 -16.78
CA PRO A 194 -16.04 11.96 -16.54
C PRO A 194 -15.67 13.41 -16.28
N PRO A 195 -16.39 14.39 -16.87
CA PRO A 195 -16.06 15.82 -16.70
C PRO A 195 -16.02 16.29 -15.23
N GLY A 196 -16.84 15.68 -14.34
CA GLY A 196 -16.79 15.98 -12.90
C GLY A 196 -15.48 15.54 -12.26
N VAL A 197 -14.96 14.37 -12.66
CA VAL A 197 -13.67 13.86 -12.18
C VAL A 197 -12.49 14.66 -12.74
N ILE A 198 -12.58 15.10 -13.99
CA ILE A 198 -11.58 16.01 -14.57
C ILE A 198 -11.51 17.29 -13.75
N ARG A 199 -12.63 17.94 -13.46
CA ARG A 199 -12.68 19.16 -12.64
C ARG A 199 -12.12 18.93 -11.22
N GLU A 200 -12.42 17.80 -10.62
CA GLU A 200 -11.88 17.42 -9.31
C GLU A 200 -10.34 17.31 -9.36
N ILE A 201 -9.79 16.58 -10.35
CA ILE A 201 -8.34 16.45 -10.52
C ILE A 201 -7.69 17.80 -10.80
N GLU A 202 -8.28 18.64 -11.66
CA GLU A 202 -7.76 19.96 -12.03
C GLU A 202 -7.88 20.97 -10.88
N SER A 203 -8.79 20.75 -9.93
CA SER A 203 -8.88 21.59 -8.73
C SER A 203 -7.67 21.47 -7.80
N TYR A 204 -6.92 20.37 -7.89
CA TYR A 204 -5.69 20.18 -7.12
C TYR A 204 -4.50 20.96 -7.66
N GLU A 205 -4.54 21.42 -8.92
CA GLU A 205 -3.45 22.20 -9.52
C GLU A 205 -3.20 23.47 -8.70
N PRO A 206 -1.94 23.81 -8.34
CA PRO A 206 -1.62 24.99 -7.55
C PRO A 206 -1.69 26.29 -8.37
N THR A 207 -2.84 26.55 -8.99
CA THR A 207 -3.16 27.82 -9.64
C THR A 207 -3.57 28.87 -8.61
N PRO A 208 -3.41 30.19 -8.88
CA PRO A 208 -3.87 31.23 -7.97
C PRO A 208 -5.36 31.10 -7.59
N ALA A 209 -6.21 30.67 -8.54
CA ALA A 209 -7.64 30.45 -8.31
C ALA A 209 -7.90 29.29 -7.36
N ASN A 210 -7.23 28.16 -7.56
CA ASN A 210 -7.40 26.96 -6.70
C ASN A 210 -6.81 27.18 -5.31
N ILE A 211 -5.70 27.93 -5.21
CA ILE A 211 -5.11 28.35 -3.91
C ILE A 211 -6.11 29.23 -3.16
N ALA A 212 -6.68 30.23 -3.81
CA ALA A 212 -7.68 31.10 -3.19
C ALA A 212 -8.96 30.36 -2.80
N ALA A 213 -9.34 29.31 -3.55
CA ALA A 213 -10.50 28.45 -3.25
C ALA A 213 -10.19 27.39 -2.17
N GLY A 214 -8.92 27.23 -1.76
CA GLY A 214 -8.49 26.20 -0.78
C GLY A 214 -8.56 24.77 -1.31
N THR A 215 -8.59 24.55 -2.62
CA THR A 215 -8.66 23.22 -3.25
C THR A 215 -7.32 22.72 -3.75
N ALA A 216 -6.32 23.61 -3.90
CA ALA A 216 -4.98 23.25 -4.37
C ALA A 216 -4.32 22.22 -3.44
N ASP A 217 -3.79 21.15 -4.04
CA ASP A 217 -3.02 20.10 -3.34
C ASP A 217 -1.91 19.63 -4.30
N GLU A 218 -0.69 20.12 -4.09
CA GLU A 218 0.43 19.89 -4.99
C GLU A 218 0.78 18.40 -5.12
N TRP A 219 0.70 17.64 -4.02
CA TRP A 219 0.96 16.20 -4.06
C TRP A 219 -0.11 15.46 -4.88
N ARG A 220 -1.40 15.76 -4.63
CA ARG A 220 -2.49 15.15 -5.42
C ARG A 220 -2.40 15.52 -6.88
N TRP A 221 -2.04 16.77 -7.19
CA TRP A 221 -1.83 17.21 -8.56
C TRP A 221 -0.70 16.45 -9.25
N LYS A 222 0.46 16.32 -8.59
CA LYS A 222 1.59 15.54 -9.11
C LYS A 222 1.20 14.08 -9.35
N VAL A 223 0.62 13.41 -8.36
CA VAL A 223 0.32 11.97 -8.41
C VAL A 223 -0.91 11.66 -9.26
N TYR A 224 -2.04 12.32 -8.99
CA TYR A 224 -3.32 11.97 -9.61
C TYR A 224 -3.66 12.81 -10.83
N GLY A 225 -3.05 13.97 -11.01
CA GLY A 225 -3.19 14.82 -12.19
C GLY A 225 -2.10 14.52 -13.21
N LEU A 226 -0.86 14.74 -12.85
CA LEU A 226 0.29 14.62 -13.75
C LEU A 226 0.80 13.18 -13.87
N GLY A 227 0.53 12.30 -12.90
CA GLY A 227 1.02 10.93 -12.88
C GLY A 227 2.52 10.83 -12.66
N ILE A 228 3.12 11.77 -11.93
CA ILE A 228 4.55 11.79 -11.61
C ILE A 228 4.81 11.43 -10.16
N ARG A 229 5.97 10.82 -9.91
CA ARG A 229 6.39 10.37 -8.58
C ARG A 229 6.53 11.57 -7.65
N ALA A 230 5.83 11.52 -6.51
CA ALA A 230 5.91 12.57 -5.51
C ALA A 230 5.72 11.99 -4.10
N ALA A 231 6.55 12.45 -3.17
CA ALA A 231 6.31 12.26 -1.75
C ALA A 231 5.33 13.33 -1.25
N LYS A 232 4.53 12.98 -0.26
CA LYS A 232 3.65 13.93 0.40
C LYS A 232 4.52 14.91 1.20
N GLU A 233 4.34 16.20 1.00
CA GLU A 233 5.08 17.20 1.76
C GLU A 233 4.60 17.27 3.21
N GLY A 234 5.48 17.73 4.09
CA GLY A 234 5.14 17.89 5.51
C GLY A 234 5.04 16.59 6.30
N LEU A 235 5.60 15.48 5.82
CA LEU A 235 5.67 14.25 6.59
C LEU A 235 6.34 14.47 7.94
N VAL A 236 5.76 13.90 9.00
CA VAL A 236 6.34 13.93 10.34
C VAL A 236 7.67 13.16 10.34
N TYR A 237 7.71 11.99 9.68
CA TYR A 237 8.91 11.16 9.59
C TYR A 237 9.29 10.90 8.11
N PRO A 238 10.00 11.83 7.44
CA PRO A 238 10.30 11.71 6.02
C PRO A 238 11.43 10.72 5.69
N ASN A 239 12.31 10.43 6.65
CA ASN A 239 13.51 9.63 6.44
C ASN A 239 13.37 8.25 7.10
N ILE A 240 12.92 7.27 6.32
CA ILE A 240 12.70 5.88 6.77
C ILE A 240 13.47 4.95 5.86
N ASP A 241 14.30 4.11 6.43
CA ASP A 241 14.88 2.96 5.75
C ASP A 241 13.95 1.75 5.89
N TRP A 242 13.40 1.29 4.77
CA TRP A 242 12.47 0.17 4.73
C TRP A 242 13.22 -1.15 4.59
N ILE A 243 13.10 -2.00 5.59
CA ILE A 243 13.74 -3.32 5.65
C ILE A 243 12.72 -4.45 5.54
N ASP A 244 13.18 -5.65 5.18
CA ASP A 244 12.30 -6.80 4.99
C ASP A 244 12.16 -7.66 6.27
N GLU A 245 13.17 -7.64 7.16
CA GLU A 245 13.19 -8.47 8.37
C GLU A 245 13.67 -7.67 9.59
N PHE A 246 13.11 -7.99 10.75
CA PHE A 246 13.55 -7.42 12.03
C PHE A 246 14.80 -8.15 12.49
N PRO A 247 15.95 -7.45 12.72
CA PRO A 247 17.18 -8.10 13.11
C PRO A 247 17.06 -8.83 14.46
N SER A 248 17.67 -10.00 14.56
CA SER A 248 17.64 -10.83 15.78
C SER A 248 18.67 -10.45 16.84
N ASP A 249 19.69 -9.68 16.46
CA ASP A 249 20.84 -9.31 17.29
C ASP A 249 20.76 -7.89 17.89
N LEU A 250 19.53 -7.37 18.03
CA LEU A 250 19.29 -6.03 18.56
C LEU A 250 19.43 -5.98 20.08
N GLU A 251 20.02 -4.89 20.54
CA GLU A 251 20.01 -4.53 21.95
C GLU A 251 18.65 -3.94 22.34
N ARG A 252 18.21 -4.20 23.56
CA ARG A 252 17.05 -3.50 24.15
C ARG A 252 15.76 -3.60 23.33
N VAL A 253 15.33 -4.82 23.08
CA VAL A 253 14.02 -5.05 22.45
C VAL A 253 12.89 -4.79 23.45
N VAL A 254 11.93 -3.96 23.05
CA VAL A 254 10.74 -3.58 23.83
C VAL A 254 9.53 -3.46 22.91
N PHE A 255 8.34 -3.25 23.50
CA PHE A 255 7.13 -3.01 22.75
C PHE A 255 6.49 -1.68 23.11
N GLY A 256 5.92 -1.03 22.10
CA GLY A 256 5.01 0.10 22.26
C GLY A 256 3.59 -0.33 21.93
N LEU A 257 2.60 0.18 22.66
CA LEU A 257 1.21 -0.17 22.48
C LEU A 257 0.33 1.09 22.53
N ASP A 258 -0.42 1.31 21.46
CA ASP A 258 -1.45 2.32 21.36
C ASP A 258 -2.82 1.65 21.32
N PHE A 259 -3.75 2.07 22.21
CA PHE A 259 -5.06 1.46 22.30
C PHE A 259 -6.05 2.14 21.35
N GLY A 260 -6.57 1.39 20.41
CA GLY A 260 -7.73 1.77 19.62
C GLY A 260 -9.02 1.22 20.21
N PHE A 261 -10.14 1.71 19.69
CA PHE A 261 -11.47 1.31 20.15
C PHE A 261 -12.31 0.77 19.00
N THR A 262 -13.60 1.01 19.00
CA THR A 262 -14.56 0.39 18.07
C THR A 262 -14.21 0.57 16.59
N ASN A 263 -13.62 1.72 16.22
CA ASN A 263 -13.29 2.04 14.84
C ASN A 263 -11.78 2.29 14.61
N ASP A 264 -11.04 2.61 15.68
CA ASP A 264 -9.62 2.88 15.61
C ASP A 264 -8.83 1.61 15.96
N PRO A 265 -7.75 1.30 15.25
CA PRO A 265 -6.95 0.12 15.52
C PRO A 265 -6.14 0.27 16.82
N THR A 266 -6.08 -0.80 17.59
CA THR A 266 -5.01 -1.00 18.57
C THR A 266 -3.75 -1.40 17.82
N ALA A 267 -2.63 -0.73 18.10
CA ALA A 267 -1.36 -0.93 17.43
C ALA A 267 -0.27 -1.39 18.40
N LEU A 268 0.38 -2.53 18.11
CA LEU A 268 1.55 -3.02 18.83
C LEU A 268 2.76 -2.98 17.92
N VAL A 269 3.81 -2.29 18.36
CA VAL A 269 5.08 -2.17 17.64
C VAL A 269 6.20 -2.79 18.47
N ARG A 270 7.00 -3.67 17.86
CA ARG A 270 8.27 -4.13 18.41
C ARG A 270 9.34 -3.12 18.05
N LEU A 271 10.15 -2.71 19.02
CA LEU A 271 11.26 -1.78 18.83
C LEU A 271 12.56 -2.40 19.35
N GLY A 272 13.67 -2.07 18.70
CA GLY A 272 14.99 -2.48 19.13
C GLY A 272 16.06 -1.49 18.68
N LEU A 273 17.19 -1.45 19.39
CA LEU A 273 18.29 -0.51 19.12
C LEU A 273 19.55 -1.22 18.69
N ARG A 274 20.29 -0.57 17.78
CA ARG A 274 21.70 -0.80 17.51
C ARG A 274 22.41 0.56 17.43
N GLY A 275 22.97 1.02 18.52
CA GLY A 275 23.52 2.38 18.62
C GLY A 275 22.43 3.45 18.46
N LEU A 276 22.50 4.24 17.39
CA LEU A 276 21.49 5.25 17.01
C LEU A 276 20.49 4.74 15.95
N ASP A 277 20.56 3.48 15.58
CA ASP A 277 19.62 2.87 14.66
C ASP A 277 18.45 2.30 15.45
N LEU A 278 17.25 2.79 15.19
CA LEU A 278 16.00 2.33 15.77
C LEU A 278 15.26 1.44 14.75
N TYR A 279 15.11 0.18 15.10
CA TYR A 279 14.40 -0.82 14.31
C TYR A 279 12.99 -0.96 14.84
N MET A 280 12.01 -0.97 13.93
CA MET A 280 10.59 -1.07 14.26
C MET A 280 9.90 -2.12 13.41
N LYS A 281 8.96 -2.87 14.02
CA LYS A 281 8.13 -3.86 13.34
C LYS A 281 6.71 -3.82 13.89
N GLU A 282 5.72 -3.75 13.02
CA GLU A 282 4.32 -3.97 13.35
C GLU A 282 4.11 -5.42 13.79
N GLU A 283 3.52 -5.64 14.96
CA GLU A 283 3.19 -6.98 15.46
C GLU A 283 1.68 -7.18 15.61
N PHE A 284 0.91 -6.11 15.80
CA PHE A 284 -0.55 -6.15 15.83
C PHE A 284 -1.13 -4.83 15.34
N TYR A 285 -2.21 -4.89 14.56
CA TYR A 285 -2.93 -3.72 14.08
C TYR A 285 -4.38 -4.10 13.72
N ALA A 286 -5.27 -3.97 14.68
CA ALA A 286 -6.70 -4.21 14.48
C ALA A 286 -7.53 -3.53 15.58
N PRO A 287 -8.82 -3.18 15.36
CA PRO A 287 -9.70 -2.75 16.43
C PRO A 287 -9.79 -3.81 17.52
N CYS A 288 -9.45 -3.44 18.76
CA CYS A 288 -9.51 -4.33 19.91
C CYS A 288 -9.75 -3.52 21.18
N SER A 289 -10.90 -3.72 21.81
CA SER A 289 -11.32 -3.05 23.06
C SER A 289 -11.50 -4.01 24.24
N ASP A 290 -11.13 -5.28 24.06
CA ASP A 290 -11.20 -6.32 25.09
C ASP A 290 -9.77 -6.75 25.49
N PRO A 291 -9.38 -6.58 26.77
CA PRO A 291 -8.03 -6.93 27.23
C PRO A 291 -7.74 -8.45 27.16
N ALA A 292 -8.75 -9.31 27.23
CA ALA A 292 -8.54 -10.76 27.09
C ALA A 292 -8.23 -11.15 25.66
N LEU A 293 -9.01 -10.62 24.69
CA LEU A 293 -8.76 -10.85 23.26
C LEU A 293 -7.42 -10.27 22.82
N LEU A 294 -7.06 -9.08 23.34
CA LEU A 294 -5.76 -8.51 23.04
C LEU A 294 -4.62 -9.33 23.63
N TYR A 295 -4.77 -9.80 24.87
CA TYR A 295 -3.78 -10.70 25.50
C TYR A 295 -3.54 -11.93 24.65
N ASP A 296 -4.59 -12.65 24.26
CA ASP A 296 -4.49 -13.88 23.45
C ASP A 296 -3.80 -13.63 22.09
N ALA A 297 -4.00 -12.44 21.53
CA ALA A 297 -3.40 -12.06 20.24
C ALA A 297 -1.90 -11.75 20.34
N ILE A 298 -1.42 -11.22 21.48
CA ILE A 298 -0.06 -10.66 21.58
C ILE A 298 0.88 -11.43 22.53
N GLU A 299 0.38 -12.27 23.43
CA GLU A 299 1.19 -12.92 24.47
C GLU A 299 2.37 -13.71 23.91
N GLY A 300 2.11 -14.50 22.85
CA GLY A 300 3.14 -15.30 22.18
C GLY A 300 4.27 -14.49 21.55
N THR A 301 3.96 -13.25 21.16
CA THR A 301 4.91 -12.32 20.55
C THR A 301 5.72 -11.52 21.58
N VAL A 302 5.03 -11.05 22.61
CA VAL A 302 5.60 -10.17 23.63
C VAL A 302 6.38 -10.95 24.70
N GLY A 303 5.87 -12.10 25.12
CA GLY A 303 6.45 -12.88 26.19
C GLY A 303 6.60 -12.08 27.48
N ARG A 304 7.82 -12.00 28.02
CA ARG A 304 8.14 -11.24 29.24
C ARG A 304 8.73 -9.84 28.98
N MET A 305 8.80 -9.41 27.73
CA MET A 305 9.38 -8.11 27.40
C MET A 305 8.45 -6.96 27.81
N PRO A 306 9.01 -5.80 28.18
CA PRO A 306 8.21 -4.66 28.61
C PRO A 306 7.42 -4.05 27.45
N ILE A 307 6.18 -3.68 27.75
CA ILE A 307 5.27 -2.97 26.85
C ILE A 307 5.07 -1.56 27.43
N PHE A 308 5.32 -0.53 26.64
CA PHE A 308 5.03 0.86 26.99
C PHE A 308 3.73 1.27 26.30
N ALA A 309 2.68 1.50 27.08
CA ALA A 309 1.33 1.67 26.57
C ALA A 309 0.77 3.06 26.85
N ASP A 310 -0.21 3.48 26.04
CA ASP A 310 -1.00 4.65 26.32
C ASP A 310 -1.57 4.63 27.75
N SER A 311 -1.52 5.78 28.42
CA SER A 311 -2.09 5.96 29.77
C SER A 311 -3.54 6.45 29.77
N ALA A 312 -4.11 6.87 28.63
CA ALA A 312 -5.46 7.42 28.50
C ALA A 312 -6.55 6.33 28.44
N ASP A 313 -6.47 5.38 29.32
CA ASP A 313 -7.27 4.16 29.39
C ASP A 313 -8.63 4.39 30.10
N LYS A 314 -9.33 5.47 29.77
CA LYS A 314 -10.60 5.80 30.38
C LYS A 314 -11.79 5.49 29.48
N TYR A 315 -12.19 4.21 29.40
CA TYR A 315 -13.46 3.89 28.79
C TYR A 315 -14.50 3.37 29.75
N ALA A 316 -15.54 4.15 29.86
CA ALA A 316 -16.61 4.12 30.85
C ALA A 316 -17.57 2.92 30.79
N LYS A 317 -17.29 1.89 29.99
CA LYS A 317 -18.16 0.70 29.87
C LYS A 317 -17.53 -0.62 30.32
N ASN A 318 -16.23 -0.65 30.57
CA ASN A 318 -15.56 -1.83 31.10
C ASN A 318 -14.95 -1.46 32.47
N PRO A 319 -15.28 -2.16 33.57
CA PRO A 319 -14.70 -1.88 34.89
C PRO A 319 -13.21 -2.16 34.98
N GLU A 320 -12.67 -2.91 34.00
CA GLU A 320 -11.26 -3.24 33.86
C GLU A 320 -10.64 -2.36 32.77
N SER A 321 -9.61 -1.57 33.10
CA SER A 321 -8.84 -0.83 32.11
C SER A 321 -8.04 -1.79 31.21
N MET A 322 -7.77 -1.42 29.95
CA MET A 322 -6.98 -2.26 29.05
C MET A 322 -5.62 -2.61 29.65
N VAL A 323 -4.94 -1.62 30.26
CA VAL A 323 -3.65 -1.85 30.91
C VAL A 323 -3.77 -2.76 32.12
N ASP A 324 -4.75 -2.52 33.00
CA ASP A 324 -4.92 -3.36 34.20
C ASP A 324 -5.31 -4.78 33.83
N GLY A 325 -6.12 -4.97 32.79
CA GLY A 325 -6.47 -6.28 32.23
C GLY A 325 -5.29 -7.07 31.68
N LEU A 326 -4.35 -6.40 31.00
CA LEU A 326 -3.11 -7.04 30.52
C LEU A 326 -2.15 -7.36 31.67
N LEU A 327 -2.03 -6.47 32.68
CA LEU A 327 -1.23 -6.68 33.88
C LEU A 327 -1.72 -7.87 34.69
N LEU A 328 -3.04 -7.99 34.91
CA LEU A 328 -3.66 -9.12 35.62
C LEU A 328 -3.40 -10.45 34.94
N ARG A 329 -3.23 -10.46 33.63
CA ARG A 329 -2.89 -11.65 32.83
C ARG A 329 -1.38 -11.92 32.74
N GLY A 330 -0.55 -11.12 33.41
CA GLY A 330 0.87 -11.36 33.58
C GLY A 330 1.80 -10.70 32.56
N LEU A 331 1.29 -9.81 31.69
CA LEU A 331 2.16 -9.01 30.83
C LEU A 331 2.83 -7.86 31.60
N SER A 332 4.03 -7.49 31.18
CA SER A 332 4.79 -6.37 31.78
C SER A 332 4.44 -5.06 31.08
N VAL A 333 3.39 -4.38 31.53
CA VAL A 333 2.90 -3.13 30.93
C VAL A 333 3.26 -1.92 31.78
N VAL A 334 3.82 -0.90 31.15
CA VAL A 334 4.17 0.40 31.76
C VAL A 334 3.35 1.49 31.09
N LYS A 335 2.62 2.27 31.88
CA LYS A 335 1.84 3.41 31.39
C LYS A 335 2.76 4.55 30.99
N ALA A 336 2.67 5.02 29.74
CA ALA A 336 3.41 6.17 29.27
C ALA A 336 2.91 7.47 29.91
N LYS A 337 3.82 8.38 30.21
CA LYS A 337 3.50 9.69 30.79
C LYS A 337 2.98 10.64 29.70
N LYS A 338 1.80 11.22 29.91
CA LYS A 338 1.24 12.28 29.06
C LYS A 338 1.31 13.63 29.76
N TYR A 339 1.79 14.63 29.03
CA TYR A 339 1.85 16.02 29.45
C TYR A 339 1.62 16.94 28.24
N ALA A 340 1.34 18.21 28.47
CA ALA A 340 1.17 19.18 27.38
C ALA A 340 2.46 19.26 26.55
N GLY A 341 2.39 19.01 25.24
CA GLY A 341 3.55 18.95 24.34
C GLY A 341 4.20 17.58 24.20
N SER A 342 3.77 16.54 24.95
CA SER A 342 4.38 15.20 24.90
C SER A 342 4.39 14.56 23.51
N VAL A 343 3.42 14.91 22.64
CA VAL A 343 3.39 14.42 21.26
C VAL A 343 4.58 14.98 20.46
N THR A 344 4.76 16.29 20.49
CA THR A 344 5.86 16.97 19.78
C THR A 344 7.23 16.56 20.32
N ASP A 345 7.37 16.49 21.66
CA ASP A 345 8.62 16.04 22.27
C ASP A 345 8.94 14.60 21.89
N GLY A 346 7.97 13.71 21.91
CA GLY A 346 8.15 12.33 21.51
C GLY A 346 8.49 12.17 20.02
N ILE A 347 7.89 12.98 19.14
CA ILE A 347 8.28 13.03 17.72
C ILE A 347 9.76 13.43 17.59
N HIS A 348 10.21 14.44 18.29
CA HIS A 348 11.63 14.86 18.29
C HIS A 348 12.55 13.75 18.81
N MET A 349 12.14 13.03 19.87
CA MET A 349 12.92 11.90 20.40
C MET A 349 13.04 10.77 19.36
N VAL A 350 11.94 10.39 18.70
CA VAL A 350 11.96 9.38 17.62
C VAL A 350 12.84 9.85 16.45
N LYS A 351 12.73 11.10 16.03
CA LYS A 351 13.58 11.69 14.97
C LYS A 351 15.07 11.76 15.28
N SER A 352 15.47 11.61 16.54
CA SER A 352 16.90 11.58 16.92
C SER A 352 17.58 10.28 16.51
N PHE A 353 16.83 9.27 16.11
CA PHE A 353 17.33 7.98 15.61
C PHE A 353 17.27 7.90 14.08
N ARG A 354 18.08 7.01 13.50
CA ARG A 354 17.88 6.52 12.13
C ARG A 354 16.82 5.43 12.16
N LEU A 355 15.75 5.62 11.40
CA LEU A 355 14.58 4.77 11.46
C LEU A 355 14.68 3.64 10.42
N HIS A 356 14.69 2.39 10.89
CA HIS A 356 14.63 1.18 10.08
C HIS A 356 13.32 0.45 10.38
N ILE A 357 12.42 0.38 9.40
CA ILE A 357 11.07 -0.14 9.62
C ILE A 357 10.84 -1.36 8.74
N VAL A 358 10.41 -2.46 9.37
CA VAL A 358 9.98 -3.65 8.63
C VAL A 358 8.73 -3.30 7.82
N ARG A 359 8.77 -3.59 6.53
CA ARG A 359 7.64 -3.29 5.62
C ARG A 359 6.36 -3.95 6.11
N SER A 360 5.36 -3.16 6.37
CA SER A 360 3.98 -3.59 6.58
C SER A 360 3.03 -2.61 5.92
N ARG A 361 1.82 -3.06 5.63
CA ARG A 361 0.79 -2.21 5.00
C ARG A 361 0.48 -0.99 5.86
N ASN A 362 0.24 -1.23 7.15
CA ASN A 362 -0.23 -0.17 8.03
C ASN A 362 0.88 0.84 8.29
N PHE A 363 2.14 0.38 8.53
CA PHE A 363 3.26 1.29 8.69
C PHE A 363 3.52 2.14 7.44
N GLN A 364 3.43 1.54 6.24
CA GLN A 364 3.58 2.31 5.00
C GLN A 364 2.46 3.33 4.83
N THR A 365 1.21 2.96 5.15
CA THR A 365 0.07 3.86 5.09
C THR A 365 0.22 5.03 6.06
N GLU A 366 0.58 4.76 7.31
CA GLU A 366 0.79 5.80 8.31
C GLU A 366 1.99 6.68 7.98
N ALA A 367 3.14 6.08 7.63
CA ALA A 367 4.36 6.82 7.28
C ALA A 367 4.15 7.79 6.11
N ASN A 368 3.35 7.41 5.13
CA ASN A 368 3.06 8.24 3.96
C ASN A 368 1.89 9.22 4.17
N SER A 369 1.22 9.14 5.31
CA SER A 369 0.02 9.95 5.58
C SER A 369 0.13 10.82 6.84
N TYR A 370 1.02 10.50 7.77
CA TYR A 370 1.22 11.25 9.00
C TYR A 370 2.02 12.53 8.73
N VAL A 371 1.32 13.63 8.68
CA VAL A 371 1.86 14.95 8.31
C VAL A 371 1.68 15.96 9.43
N TRP A 372 2.48 17.01 9.41
CA TRP A 372 2.21 18.20 10.21
C TRP A 372 0.92 18.85 9.72
N ASP A 373 0.08 19.30 10.65
CA ASP A 373 -1.16 20.01 10.34
C ASP A 373 -0.87 21.40 9.75
N SER A 374 -1.82 21.94 9.02
CA SER A 374 -1.70 23.25 8.40
C SER A 374 -2.96 24.08 8.63
N VAL A 375 -2.78 25.33 9.01
CA VAL A 375 -3.85 26.31 9.15
C VAL A 375 -3.64 27.40 8.10
N ASN A 376 -4.62 27.61 7.23
CA ASN A 376 -4.54 28.57 6.12
C ASN A 376 -3.30 28.39 5.22
N GLY A 377 -2.88 27.14 4.97
CA GLY A 377 -1.71 26.82 4.15
C GLY A 377 -0.36 26.99 4.86
N ILE A 378 -0.36 27.35 6.15
CA ILE A 378 0.87 27.44 6.96
C ILE A 378 0.97 26.20 7.83
N THR A 379 2.04 25.43 7.67
CA THR A 379 2.33 24.27 8.52
C THR A 379 2.52 24.70 9.98
N ILE A 380 1.80 24.06 10.88
CA ILE A 380 1.94 24.27 12.31
C ILE A 380 2.71 23.10 12.94
N ASN A 381 3.37 23.33 14.10
CA ASN A 381 4.13 22.29 14.83
C ASN A 381 3.21 21.33 15.61
N GLN A 382 2.10 20.95 15.01
CA GLN A 382 1.18 19.96 15.53
C GLN A 382 0.86 18.97 14.42
N PRO A 383 1.05 17.65 14.63
CA PRO A 383 0.68 16.66 13.64
C PRO A 383 -0.84 16.49 13.56
N ILE A 384 -1.34 15.97 12.44
CA ILE A 384 -2.74 15.56 12.32
C ILE A 384 -3.03 14.40 13.29
N ASP A 385 -4.26 14.34 13.81
CA ASP A 385 -4.72 13.26 14.69
C ASP A 385 -5.32 12.10 13.89
N LYS A 386 -4.55 11.62 12.89
CA LYS A 386 -4.87 10.47 12.03
C LYS A 386 -3.59 9.83 11.51
N PHE A 387 -3.64 8.54 11.22
CA PHE A 387 -2.49 7.79 10.71
C PHE A 387 -1.29 7.80 11.68
N ASN A 388 -1.56 7.71 12.97
CA ASN A 388 -0.57 7.89 14.03
C ASN A 388 -0.47 6.72 15.01
N HIS A 389 -1.28 5.68 14.87
CA HIS A 389 -1.37 4.59 15.86
C HIS A 389 -0.06 3.82 16.05
N LEU A 390 0.60 3.41 14.98
CA LEU A 390 1.93 2.76 15.04
C LEU A 390 3.00 3.73 15.53
N TRP A 391 2.91 4.99 15.10
CA TRP A 391 3.83 6.04 15.53
C TRP A 391 3.65 6.40 17.00
N ASP A 392 2.43 6.44 17.49
CA ASP A 392 2.14 6.70 18.90
C ASP A 392 2.60 5.51 19.76
N ALA A 393 2.31 4.28 19.35
CA ALA A 393 2.86 3.09 19.98
C ALA A 393 4.40 3.14 20.06
N ALA A 394 5.09 3.42 18.97
CA ALA A 394 6.53 3.57 18.94
C ALA A 394 7.02 4.72 19.85
N ARG A 395 6.33 5.86 19.81
CA ARG A 395 6.64 7.06 20.60
C ARG A 395 6.59 6.77 22.11
N TYR A 396 5.62 6.01 22.59
CA TYR A 396 5.54 5.66 24.02
C TYR A 396 6.77 4.87 24.48
N ALA A 397 7.20 3.87 23.72
CA ALA A 397 8.39 3.10 24.04
C ALA A 397 9.69 3.92 23.96
N VAL A 398 9.80 4.81 22.99
CA VAL A 398 10.97 5.68 22.83
C VAL A 398 11.03 6.68 23.98
N MET A 399 9.96 7.37 24.32
CA MET A 399 9.91 8.39 25.35
C MET A 399 10.20 7.82 26.75
N GLU A 400 9.59 6.69 27.10
CA GLU A 400 9.71 6.13 28.44
C GLU A 400 11.03 5.37 28.66
N TYR A 401 11.62 4.81 27.60
CA TYR A 401 12.76 3.92 27.77
C TYR A 401 13.91 4.13 26.79
N LEU A 402 13.69 3.96 25.49
CA LEU A 402 14.79 3.81 24.53
C LEU A 402 15.65 5.09 24.41
N TYR A 403 15.05 6.25 24.41
CA TYR A 403 15.76 7.53 24.36
C TYR A 403 16.73 7.71 25.54
N TRP A 404 16.29 7.39 26.74
CA TRP A 404 17.07 7.55 27.97
C TRP A 404 18.20 6.53 28.07
N VAL A 405 17.96 5.29 27.61
CA VAL A 405 19.01 4.26 27.58
C VAL A 405 20.13 4.67 26.63
N CYS A 406 19.79 5.20 25.45
CA CYS A 406 20.78 5.65 24.47
C CYS A 406 21.60 6.83 24.97
N ASN A 407 20.97 7.81 25.61
CA ASN A 407 21.63 9.04 26.07
C ASN A 407 22.38 8.91 27.39
N ARG A 408 22.16 7.85 28.21
CA ARG A 408 22.95 7.58 29.43
C ARG A 408 24.32 7.00 29.16
N ARG A 409 24.62 6.61 27.91
CA ARG A 409 25.93 6.07 27.51
C ARG A 409 26.90 7.15 27.01
N LYS A 410 26.50 8.43 27.02
CA LYS A 410 27.35 9.59 26.80
C LYS A 410 27.73 10.19 28.14
#